data_fefbdfd135c1ba4745498ed32c3f3870
#
_entry.id   fefbdfd135c1ba4745498ed32c3f3870
#
_cell.length_a   1.000
_cell.length_b   1.000
_cell.length_c   1.000
_cell.angle_alpha   90.00
_cell.angle_beta   90.00
_cell.angle_gamma   90.00
#
_symmetry.space_group_name_H-M   'P 1'
#
loop_
_entity.id
_entity.type
_entity.pdbx_description
1 polymer ?
#
loop_
_entity_poly.entity_id
_entity_poly.type
_entity_poly.pdbx_seq_one_letter_code
_entity_poly.pdbx_strand_id
1 'polypeptide(L)'
;MTLRDWFLTAQERANPRSELPVWTDGNLAEPLIHGAAYFDRLVSEVESLTAGDHLFFTDWRGDPDERMRPDGPTVAQLFAQAAQRGVIVKGLIWRSHLDTLSYSEEENRDLSEAIRAAGGEVLLDQRVRRGGSHHQKLVVLRRPGEPRRDVAFAGGIDLCHSRRDDAGHAGDPQPIGMSPRYGPTPPWHDVQLAVRGPVVGALDTTFRERWTDPMPLDSENPMAYLRDRLRGSDLRPDPLPEQPADPPPCGPHHVQVLRTYPAVRPRYSFAPDGERTVARGYTKAVRRARRLIYLEDQYLWSTEVAELFAQALHEHPDLHLVAVVPRHPDVDGRLALPPNMVGREQALSLCHRAAPERVHVFDVENHDGTPVYVHAKVCVVDDVWASVGSDNFNRRSWTHDSELSCAVLDDTRDERAPADLAGLGDGARVFARDLRLRLWREHLDRDPGGAQDDDLLDPADAVAAITAAAEELDRWHAGGRAGPRPPGRLRPHRPERLPWRTRLWALPAYRLVYDPDGRPLRARRAGTW
;
A
#
# COMPACT_ATOMS: atom_id res chain seq x y z
N MET A 1 -3.78 -11.12 25.12
CA MET A 1 -4.08 -10.98 23.69
C MET A 1 -4.23 -12.36 23.07
N THR A 2 -5.26 -12.57 22.28
CA THR A 2 -5.29 -13.69 21.34
C THR A 2 -5.19 -13.15 19.91
N LEU A 3 -4.54 -13.90 19.00
CA LEU A 3 -4.46 -13.49 17.59
C LEU A 3 -5.85 -13.27 16.99
N ARG A 4 -6.84 -14.03 17.43
CA ARG A 4 -8.24 -13.91 16.99
C ARG A 4 -8.91 -12.61 17.39
N ASP A 5 -8.37 -11.85 18.33
CA ASP A 5 -8.90 -10.53 18.69
C ASP A 5 -8.56 -9.48 17.63
N TRP A 6 -7.45 -9.67 16.93
CA TRP A 6 -6.92 -8.74 15.93
C TRP A 6 -7.02 -9.25 14.50
N PHE A 7 -6.72 -10.52 14.27
CA PHE A 7 -6.77 -11.16 12.96
C PHE A 7 -8.15 -11.73 12.66
N LEU A 8 -8.52 -11.72 11.39
CA LEU A 8 -9.74 -12.36 10.91
C LEU A 8 -9.63 -13.88 11.08
N THR A 9 -10.67 -14.49 11.62
CA THR A 9 -10.85 -15.95 11.58
C THR A 9 -11.25 -16.40 10.17
N ALA A 10 -11.22 -17.70 9.90
CA ALA A 10 -11.67 -18.28 8.62
C ALA A 10 -13.11 -17.85 8.28
N GLN A 11 -14.00 -17.80 9.28
CA GLN A 11 -15.39 -17.36 9.09
C GLN A 11 -15.46 -15.86 8.73
N GLU A 12 -14.67 -15.01 9.39
CA GLU A 12 -14.64 -13.56 9.13
C GLU A 12 -14.00 -13.22 7.79
N ARG A 13 -13.05 -14.02 7.30
CA ARG A 13 -12.50 -13.91 5.94
C ARG A 13 -13.58 -14.10 4.88
N ALA A 14 -14.53 -15.00 5.11
CA ALA A 14 -15.69 -15.32 4.27
C ALA A 14 -15.31 -15.60 2.79
N ASN A 15 -14.16 -16.23 2.55
CA ASN A 15 -13.75 -16.75 1.26
C ASN A 15 -13.26 -18.21 1.43
N PRO A 16 -14.16 -19.21 1.45
CA PRO A 16 -13.80 -20.61 1.67
C PRO A 16 -13.16 -21.28 0.44
N ARG A 17 -13.04 -20.57 -0.69
CA ARG A 17 -12.44 -21.07 -1.92
C ARG A 17 -10.95 -20.81 -2.04
N SER A 18 -10.44 -19.82 -1.30
CA SER A 18 -9.02 -19.53 -1.27
C SER A 18 -8.26 -20.61 -0.50
N GLU A 19 -7.10 -20.99 -1.00
CA GLU A 19 -6.16 -21.90 -0.34
C GLU A 19 -5.26 -21.19 0.68
N LEU A 20 -5.45 -19.87 0.87
CA LEU A 20 -4.65 -19.11 1.82
C LEU A 20 -4.89 -19.57 3.27
N PRO A 21 -3.81 -19.76 4.05
CA PRO A 21 -3.92 -19.92 5.49
C PRO A 21 -4.59 -18.69 6.11
N VAL A 22 -5.24 -18.88 7.26
CA VAL A 22 -5.90 -17.78 7.97
C VAL A 22 -4.89 -16.72 8.38
N TRP A 23 -3.76 -17.14 8.91
CA TRP A 23 -2.51 -16.42 9.13
C TRP A 23 -1.36 -17.42 9.17
N THR A 24 -0.15 -16.93 9.22
CA THR A 24 1.05 -17.75 9.41
C THR A 24 1.83 -17.25 10.62
N ASP A 25 2.47 -18.17 11.32
CA ASP A 25 3.28 -17.91 12.51
C ASP A 25 4.76 -18.06 12.21
N GLY A 26 5.62 -17.43 13.03
CA GLY A 26 7.06 -17.59 12.90
C GLY A 26 7.69 -16.85 11.72
N ASN A 27 7.10 -15.73 11.29
CA ASN A 27 7.65 -14.91 10.21
C ASN A 27 8.60 -13.84 10.74
N LEU A 28 9.41 -13.31 9.83
CA LEU A 28 10.17 -12.07 10.01
C LEU A 28 9.67 -11.05 8.99
N ALA A 29 9.08 -9.96 9.48
CA ALA A 29 8.66 -8.82 8.68
C ALA A 29 9.59 -7.64 8.95
N GLU A 30 10.07 -7.01 7.90
CA GLU A 30 10.98 -5.86 7.93
C GLU A 30 10.40 -4.73 7.09
N PRO A 31 10.07 -3.56 7.66
CA PRO A 31 9.62 -2.42 6.88
C PRO A 31 10.81 -1.75 6.17
N LEU A 32 10.69 -1.62 4.85
CA LEU A 32 11.59 -0.88 3.97
C LEU A 32 10.95 0.47 3.68
N ILE A 33 11.40 1.49 4.39
CA ILE A 33 10.90 2.85 4.25
C ILE A 33 11.62 3.49 3.05
N HIS A 34 10.82 3.99 2.11
CA HIS A 34 11.18 4.52 0.80
C HIS A 34 11.66 3.51 -0.24
N GLY A 35 11.50 3.92 -1.50
CA GLY A 35 11.82 3.09 -2.65
C GLY A 35 13.29 2.77 -2.79
N ALA A 36 14.19 3.67 -2.40
CA ALA A 36 15.63 3.41 -2.46
C ALA A 36 16.02 2.20 -1.60
N ALA A 37 15.46 2.07 -0.38
CA ALA A 37 15.71 0.93 0.49
C ALA A 37 15.11 -0.37 -0.07
N TYR A 38 13.89 -0.29 -0.63
CA TYR A 38 13.25 -1.43 -1.27
C TYR A 38 14.01 -1.91 -2.50
N PHE A 39 14.33 -1.01 -3.41
CA PHE A 39 15.02 -1.36 -4.66
C PHE A 39 16.41 -1.90 -4.41
N ASP A 40 17.17 -1.34 -3.47
CA ASP A 40 18.48 -1.86 -3.09
C ASP A 40 18.38 -3.31 -2.58
N ARG A 41 17.41 -3.58 -1.70
CA ARG A 41 17.16 -4.92 -1.18
C ARG A 41 16.70 -5.87 -2.28
N LEU A 42 15.78 -5.47 -3.15
CA LEU A 42 15.27 -6.29 -4.24
C LEU A 42 16.38 -6.67 -5.23
N VAL A 43 17.25 -5.72 -5.62
CA VAL A 43 18.39 -6.00 -6.48
C VAL A 43 19.29 -7.06 -5.86
N SER A 44 19.67 -6.90 -4.58
CA SER A 44 20.54 -7.85 -3.88
C SER A 44 19.95 -9.26 -3.82
N GLU A 45 18.64 -9.38 -3.56
CA GLU A 45 17.95 -10.67 -3.48
C GLU A 45 17.80 -11.32 -4.87
N VAL A 46 17.48 -10.54 -5.93
CA VAL A 46 17.32 -11.08 -7.29
C VAL A 46 18.68 -11.46 -7.89
N GLU A 47 19.74 -10.69 -7.66
CA GLU A 47 21.09 -11.04 -8.11
C GLU A 47 21.59 -12.35 -7.49
N SER A 48 21.13 -12.70 -6.30
CA SER A 48 21.50 -13.93 -5.61
C SER A 48 20.74 -15.18 -6.09
N LEU A 49 19.74 -15.04 -6.97
CA LEU A 49 18.99 -16.16 -7.52
C LEU A 49 19.81 -16.95 -8.56
N THR A 50 19.58 -18.26 -8.58
CA THR A 50 20.25 -19.23 -9.46
C THR A 50 19.23 -19.98 -10.31
N ALA A 51 19.73 -20.78 -11.26
CA ALA A 51 18.86 -21.57 -12.14
C ALA A 51 17.93 -22.50 -11.34
N GLY A 52 16.64 -22.49 -11.68
CA GLY A 52 15.59 -23.24 -11.01
C GLY A 52 14.93 -22.52 -9.83
N ASP A 53 15.48 -21.39 -9.38
CA ASP A 53 14.80 -20.52 -8.43
C ASP A 53 13.62 -19.80 -9.10
N HIS A 54 12.65 -19.33 -8.31
CA HIS A 54 11.47 -18.65 -8.82
C HIS A 54 11.50 -17.16 -8.48
N LEU A 55 11.17 -16.33 -9.46
CA LEU A 55 10.84 -14.90 -9.30
C LEU A 55 9.44 -14.69 -9.86
N PHE A 56 8.45 -14.54 -8.96
CA PHE A 56 7.08 -14.24 -9.34
C PHE A 56 6.70 -12.83 -8.88
N PHE A 57 6.02 -12.07 -9.72
CA PHE A 57 5.63 -10.72 -9.34
C PHE A 57 4.28 -10.30 -9.91
N THR A 58 3.63 -9.37 -9.20
CA THR A 58 2.48 -8.63 -9.69
C THR A 58 2.72 -7.14 -9.48
N ASP A 59 2.30 -6.32 -10.44
CA ASP A 59 2.42 -4.87 -10.31
C ASP A 59 1.30 -4.12 -11.04
N TRP A 60 1.08 -2.88 -10.62
CA TRP A 60 0.18 -1.96 -11.29
C TRP A 60 0.87 -1.27 -12.47
N ARG A 61 2.12 -0.86 -12.29
CA ARG A 61 2.97 -0.23 -13.30
C ARG A 61 4.41 -0.72 -13.16
N GLY A 62 5.03 -1.01 -14.30
CA GLY A 62 6.45 -1.32 -14.37
C GLY A 62 7.10 -0.55 -15.51
N ASP A 63 8.00 0.37 -15.20
CA ASP A 63 8.77 1.11 -16.21
C ASP A 63 10.07 0.35 -16.49
N PRO A 64 10.31 -0.12 -17.74
CA PRO A 64 11.42 -1.02 -18.05
C PRO A 64 12.79 -0.40 -17.80
N ASP A 65 12.90 0.91 -17.91
CA ASP A 65 14.13 1.68 -17.79
C ASP A 65 14.31 2.36 -16.43
N GLU A 66 13.38 2.14 -15.46
CA GLU A 66 13.58 2.62 -14.09
C GLU A 66 14.83 1.98 -13.47
N ARG A 67 15.76 2.81 -13.01
CA ARG A 67 16.98 2.37 -12.36
C ARG A 67 16.76 2.03 -10.90
N MET A 68 17.03 0.78 -10.57
CA MET A 68 16.86 0.28 -9.20
C MET A 68 17.92 0.81 -8.21
N ARG A 69 19.08 1.24 -8.71
CA ARG A 69 20.19 1.89 -7.99
C ARG A 69 20.78 2.99 -8.87
N PRO A 70 21.48 3.99 -8.32
CA PRO A 70 22.07 5.06 -9.13
C PRO A 70 22.88 4.57 -10.34
N ASP A 71 23.77 3.59 -10.12
CA ASP A 71 24.59 2.96 -11.16
C ASP A 71 24.24 1.48 -11.38
N GLY A 72 23.03 1.08 -10.96
CA GLY A 72 22.56 -0.30 -10.99
C GLY A 72 21.74 -0.66 -12.24
N PRO A 73 21.23 -1.89 -12.28
CA PRO A 73 20.38 -2.36 -13.37
C PRO A 73 19.05 -1.61 -13.38
N THR A 74 18.43 -1.56 -14.56
CA THR A 74 17.01 -1.19 -14.66
C THR A 74 16.12 -2.37 -14.28
N VAL A 75 14.82 -2.12 -14.08
CA VAL A 75 13.84 -3.18 -13.78
C VAL A 75 13.89 -4.27 -14.86
N ALA A 76 13.84 -3.87 -16.14
CA ALA A 76 13.91 -4.83 -17.25
C ALA A 76 15.24 -5.59 -17.25
N GLN A 77 16.36 -4.92 -17.05
CA GLN A 77 17.68 -5.57 -17.01
C GLN A 77 17.79 -6.58 -15.87
N LEU A 78 17.33 -6.22 -14.66
CA LEU A 78 17.40 -7.08 -13.49
C LEU A 78 16.63 -8.39 -13.69
N PHE A 79 15.38 -8.30 -14.17
CA PHE A 79 14.52 -9.47 -14.34
C PHE A 79 14.88 -10.28 -15.59
N ALA A 80 15.28 -9.64 -16.68
CA ALA A 80 15.79 -10.32 -17.88
C ALA A 80 17.08 -11.11 -17.59
N GLN A 81 18.02 -10.52 -16.85
CA GLN A 81 19.26 -11.20 -16.43
C GLN A 81 18.97 -12.41 -15.52
N ALA A 82 17.98 -12.30 -14.63
CA ALA A 82 17.53 -13.43 -13.82
C ALA A 82 17.00 -14.57 -14.71
N ALA A 83 16.14 -14.27 -15.69
CA ALA A 83 15.62 -15.25 -16.65
C ALA A 83 16.76 -15.90 -17.46
N GLN A 84 17.74 -15.11 -17.94
CA GLN A 84 18.90 -15.62 -18.67
C GLN A 84 19.80 -16.56 -17.83
N ARG A 85 19.83 -16.36 -16.50
CA ARG A 85 20.53 -17.28 -15.57
C ARG A 85 19.74 -18.55 -15.29
N GLY A 86 18.54 -18.72 -15.87
CA GLY A 86 17.69 -19.90 -15.67
C GLY A 86 16.75 -19.79 -14.46
N VAL A 87 16.56 -18.61 -13.89
CA VAL A 87 15.50 -18.33 -12.91
C VAL A 87 14.15 -18.37 -13.62
N ILE A 88 13.15 -18.99 -13.00
CA ILE A 88 11.79 -19.05 -13.52
C ILE A 88 11.10 -17.72 -13.20
N VAL A 89 11.08 -16.80 -14.18
CA VAL A 89 10.50 -15.46 -14.03
C VAL A 89 9.08 -15.46 -14.59
N LYS A 90 8.09 -15.17 -13.75
CA LYS A 90 6.67 -15.07 -14.12
C LYS A 90 6.07 -13.76 -13.55
N GLY A 91 5.35 -13.01 -14.36
CA GLY A 91 4.78 -11.72 -13.95
C GLY A 91 3.35 -11.50 -14.43
N LEU A 92 2.54 -10.85 -13.60
CA LEU A 92 1.22 -10.32 -13.93
C LEU A 92 1.25 -8.81 -13.71
N ILE A 93 1.26 -8.03 -14.79
CA ILE A 93 1.19 -6.57 -14.72
C ILE A 93 -0.19 -6.12 -15.16
N TRP A 94 -0.74 -5.10 -14.51
CA TRP A 94 -2.02 -4.54 -14.93
C TRP A 94 -1.93 -4.08 -16.39
N ARG A 95 -2.89 -4.52 -17.21
CA ARG A 95 -2.91 -4.12 -18.61
C ARG A 95 -3.07 -2.61 -18.79
N SER A 96 -3.68 -1.94 -17.79
CA SER A 96 -4.06 -0.53 -17.87
C SER A 96 -5.20 -0.25 -18.86
N HIS A 97 -5.62 1.00 -18.96
CA HIS A 97 -6.56 1.50 -19.94
C HIS A 97 -5.80 2.09 -21.14
N LEU A 98 -6.51 2.56 -22.16
CA LEU A 98 -5.89 3.14 -23.36
C LEU A 98 -4.99 4.36 -22.99
N ASP A 99 -3.81 4.45 -23.59
CA ASP A 99 -2.78 5.47 -23.34
C ASP A 99 -3.22 6.93 -23.58
N THR A 100 -4.34 7.13 -24.26
CA THR A 100 -4.94 8.46 -24.52
C THR A 100 -5.30 9.25 -23.26
N LEU A 101 -5.23 8.63 -22.06
CA LEU A 101 -5.59 9.23 -20.77
C LEU A 101 -4.46 9.19 -19.73
N SER A 102 -3.19 9.15 -20.15
CA SER A 102 -2.01 9.07 -19.27
C SER A 102 -1.93 7.77 -18.46
N TYR A 103 -2.29 6.66 -19.05
CA TYR A 103 -2.14 5.32 -18.46
C TYR A 103 -0.83 4.65 -18.92
N SER A 104 -0.47 3.54 -18.32
CA SER A 104 0.82 2.84 -18.44
C SER A 104 0.76 1.57 -19.30
N GLU A 105 -0.09 1.52 -20.35
CA GLU A 105 -0.20 0.29 -21.18
C GLU A 105 1.09 0.04 -21.98
N GLU A 106 1.72 1.08 -22.51
CA GLU A 106 2.94 0.96 -23.33
C GLU A 106 4.12 0.51 -22.47
N GLU A 107 4.40 1.18 -21.37
CA GLU A 107 5.50 0.84 -20.46
C GLU A 107 5.36 -0.58 -19.90
N ASN A 108 4.15 -0.97 -19.48
CA ASN A 108 3.87 -2.31 -18.99
C ASN A 108 4.09 -3.38 -20.06
N ARG A 109 3.79 -3.06 -21.32
CA ARG A 109 4.04 -3.93 -22.49
C ARG A 109 5.53 -4.07 -22.74
N ASP A 110 6.26 -2.96 -22.78
CA ASP A 110 7.70 -2.95 -23.05
C ASP A 110 8.48 -3.74 -21.99
N LEU A 111 8.08 -3.62 -20.71
CA LEU A 111 8.65 -4.45 -19.65
C LEU A 111 8.34 -5.95 -19.86
N SER A 112 7.10 -6.27 -20.24
CA SER A 112 6.70 -7.64 -20.57
C SER A 112 7.53 -8.21 -21.71
N GLU A 113 7.69 -7.46 -22.80
CA GLU A 113 8.43 -7.89 -23.98
C GLU A 113 9.93 -8.07 -23.69
N ALA A 114 10.54 -7.18 -22.90
CA ALA A 114 11.94 -7.28 -22.51
C ALA A 114 12.24 -8.55 -21.69
N ILE A 115 11.39 -8.87 -20.73
CA ILE A 115 11.55 -10.08 -19.91
C ILE A 115 11.28 -11.35 -20.73
N ARG A 116 10.28 -11.35 -21.61
CA ARG A 116 9.96 -12.47 -22.49
C ARG A 116 11.09 -12.75 -23.49
N ALA A 117 11.72 -11.73 -24.05
CA ALA A 117 12.88 -11.89 -24.92
C ALA A 117 14.06 -12.58 -24.24
N ALA A 118 14.12 -12.53 -22.92
CA ALA A 118 15.13 -13.19 -22.09
C ALA A 118 14.74 -14.60 -21.60
N GLY A 119 13.54 -15.08 -21.95
CA GLY A 119 13.04 -16.41 -21.57
C GLY A 119 12.11 -16.45 -20.33
N GLY A 120 11.75 -15.30 -19.78
CA GLY A 120 10.68 -15.19 -18.77
C GLY A 120 9.29 -15.11 -19.39
N GLU A 121 8.25 -15.01 -18.57
CA GLU A 121 6.87 -14.81 -19.03
C GLU A 121 6.18 -13.74 -18.19
N VAL A 122 5.77 -12.66 -18.84
CA VAL A 122 5.01 -11.59 -18.20
C VAL A 122 3.75 -11.33 -19.01
N LEU A 123 2.62 -11.35 -18.33
CA LEU A 123 1.29 -11.23 -18.95
C LEU A 123 0.62 -9.93 -18.47
N LEU A 124 -0.07 -9.28 -19.43
CA LEU A 124 -0.88 -8.10 -19.15
C LEU A 124 -2.27 -8.55 -18.67
N ASP A 125 -2.57 -8.31 -17.38
CA ASP A 125 -3.77 -8.80 -16.72
C ASP A 125 -4.85 -7.70 -16.60
N GLN A 126 -6.00 -7.93 -17.21
CA GLN A 126 -7.21 -7.11 -17.10
C GLN A 126 -8.38 -7.85 -16.47
N ARG A 127 -8.13 -8.89 -15.71
CA ARG A 127 -9.15 -9.56 -14.91
C ARG A 127 -9.49 -8.72 -13.68
N VAL A 128 -10.14 -7.61 -13.92
CA VAL A 128 -10.56 -6.62 -12.93
C VAL A 128 -12.01 -6.24 -13.19
N ARG A 129 -12.62 -5.49 -12.31
CA ARG A 129 -13.94 -4.91 -12.54
C ARG A 129 -13.82 -3.74 -13.52
N ARG A 130 -14.87 -3.47 -14.29
CA ARG A 130 -14.89 -2.33 -15.23
C ARG A 130 -14.55 -1.02 -14.51
N GLY A 131 -13.54 -0.31 -15.01
CA GLY A 131 -12.99 0.88 -14.40
C GLY A 131 -12.16 0.61 -13.13
N GLY A 132 -11.88 -0.65 -12.82
CA GLY A 132 -10.97 -1.07 -11.75
C GLY A 132 -9.55 -1.29 -12.25
N SER A 133 -8.64 -1.58 -11.31
CA SER A 133 -7.24 -1.87 -11.59
C SER A 133 -6.75 -3.12 -10.84
N HIS A 134 -5.73 -3.74 -11.40
CA HIS A 134 -4.89 -4.68 -10.66
C HIS A 134 -3.85 -3.86 -9.91
N HIS A 135 -4.06 -3.65 -8.61
CA HIS A 135 -3.25 -2.70 -7.85
C HIS A 135 -2.33 -3.37 -6.82
N GLN A 136 -2.25 -4.70 -6.81
CA GLN A 136 -1.33 -5.46 -5.97
C GLN A 136 0.12 -5.22 -6.40
N LYS A 137 1.01 -4.97 -5.42
CA LYS A 137 2.46 -4.91 -5.59
C LYS A 137 3.07 -6.02 -4.78
N LEU A 138 3.60 -7.03 -5.49
CA LEU A 138 4.10 -8.26 -4.89
C LEU A 138 5.30 -8.77 -5.68
N VAL A 139 6.39 -9.08 -5.00
CA VAL A 139 7.48 -9.89 -5.55
C VAL A 139 7.73 -11.05 -4.62
N VAL A 140 7.75 -12.27 -5.16
CA VAL A 140 8.00 -13.50 -4.41
C VAL A 140 9.24 -14.19 -4.98
N LEU A 141 10.23 -14.39 -4.16
CA LEU A 141 11.47 -15.09 -4.50
C LEU A 141 11.54 -16.40 -3.73
N ARG A 142 11.45 -17.52 -4.47
CA ARG A 142 11.51 -18.87 -3.89
C ARG A 142 12.78 -19.59 -4.33
N ARG A 143 13.40 -20.25 -3.39
CA ARG A 143 14.62 -21.07 -3.61
C ARG A 143 14.32 -22.50 -3.16
N PRO A 144 13.82 -23.38 -4.05
CA PRO A 144 13.41 -24.73 -3.68
C PRO A 144 14.49 -25.54 -2.95
N GLY A 145 15.77 -25.29 -3.26
CA GLY A 145 16.91 -25.91 -2.58
C GLY A 145 17.29 -25.27 -1.24
N GLU A 146 16.89 -24.03 -0.98
CA GLU A 146 17.28 -23.24 0.20
C GLU A 146 16.12 -22.41 0.76
N PRO A 147 15.00 -23.02 1.21
CA PRO A 147 13.77 -22.31 1.57
C PRO A 147 13.95 -21.30 2.73
N ARG A 148 14.99 -21.45 3.56
CA ARG A 148 15.33 -20.44 4.59
C ARG A 148 15.70 -19.06 4.02
N ARG A 149 16.09 -19.01 2.75
CA ARG A 149 16.44 -17.78 2.04
C ARG A 149 15.29 -17.17 1.24
N ASP A 150 14.13 -17.83 1.21
CA ASP A 150 12.96 -17.29 0.55
C ASP A 150 12.55 -15.94 1.15
N VAL A 151 12.16 -15.03 0.29
CA VAL A 151 11.70 -13.70 0.67
C VAL A 151 10.57 -13.25 -0.24
N ALA A 152 9.62 -12.51 0.30
CA ALA A 152 8.64 -11.81 -0.51
C ALA A 152 8.56 -10.34 -0.09
N PHE A 153 8.14 -9.51 -1.04
CA PHE A 153 7.95 -8.06 -0.87
C PHE A 153 6.50 -7.71 -1.19
N ALA A 154 5.84 -7.01 -0.27
CA ALA A 154 4.47 -6.53 -0.45
C ALA A 154 4.31 -5.14 0.17
N GLY A 155 3.63 -4.22 -0.50
CA GLY A 155 3.45 -2.85 0.02
C GLY A 155 2.93 -1.87 -1.00
N GLY A 156 3.34 -0.60 -0.89
CA GLY A 156 2.86 0.50 -1.71
C GLY A 156 3.67 0.76 -2.99
N ILE A 157 4.91 0.24 -3.08
CA ILE A 157 5.90 0.69 -4.06
C ILE A 157 5.83 -0.13 -5.35
N ASP A 158 5.49 0.53 -6.46
CA ASP A 158 5.53 -0.02 -7.82
C ASP A 158 6.99 -0.09 -8.36
N LEU A 159 7.22 -0.94 -9.36
CA LEU A 159 8.49 -1.04 -10.09
C LEU A 159 8.56 0.01 -11.22
N CYS A 160 8.38 1.29 -10.90
CA CYS A 160 8.27 2.35 -11.88
C CYS A 160 8.96 3.66 -11.46
N HIS A 161 9.05 4.60 -12.39
CA HIS A 161 9.60 5.94 -12.18
C HIS A 161 8.98 6.67 -10.99
N SER A 162 9.68 7.64 -10.43
CA SER A 162 9.35 8.41 -9.23
C SER A 162 9.34 7.63 -7.92
N ARG A 163 9.67 6.34 -7.90
CA ARG A 163 9.61 5.52 -6.68
C ARG A 163 10.92 5.45 -5.92
N ARG A 164 12.06 5.67 -6.60
CA ARG A 164 13.38 5.59 -5.99
C ARG A 164 13.75 6.90 -5.28
N ASP A 165 13.04 7.20 -4.23
CA ASP A 165 13.35 8.30 -3.31
C ASP A 165 13.82 7.74 -1.96
N ASP A 166 14.38 8.58 -1.10
CA ASP A 166 14.90 8.24 0.23
C ASP A 166 14.44 9.26 1.29
N ALA A 167 14.91 9.11 2.51
CA ALA A 167 14.59 10.02 3.62
C ALA A 167 14.98 11.50 3.37
N GLY A 168 15.77 11.82 2.36
CA GLY A 168 16.07 13.19 1.94
C GLY A 168 14.94 13.86 1.20
N HIS A 169 14.09 13.07 0.54
CA HIS A 169 12.98 13.54 -0.29
C HIS A 169 13.41 14.54 -1.37
N ALA A 170 14.48 14.19 -2.09
CA ALA A 170 14.93 14.96 -3.26
C ALA A 170 14.17 14.58 -4.54
N GLY A 171 13.41 13.50 -4.49
CA GLY A 171 12.72 12.90 -5.62
C GLY A 171 13.62 11.97 -6.45
N ASP A 172 12.97 11.16 -7.27
CA ASP A 172 13.65 10.25 -8.19
C ASP A 172 14.22 11.03 -9.40
N PRO A 173 15.47 10.79 -9.81
CA PRO A 173 16.04 11.35 -11.05
C PRO A 173 15.29 10.97 -12.32
N GLN A 174 14.45 9.92 -12.29
CA GLN A 174 13.56 9.50 -13.37
C GLN A 174 12.08 9.78 -12.99
N PRO A 175 11.62 11.05 -13.01
CA PRO A 175 10.29 11.39 -12.52
C PRO A 175 9.19 11.08 -13.55
N ILE A 176 8.01 10.70 -13.06
CA ILE A 176 6.77 10.75 -13.86
C ILE A 176 6.16 12.16 -13.81
N GLY A 177 5.37 12.49 -14.83
CA GLY A 177 4.61 13.73 -14.85
C GLY A 177 3.53 13.73 -13.76
N MET A 178 3.62 14.69 -12.83
CA MET A 178 2.65 14.94 -11.76
C MET A 178 2.20 16.39 -11.76
N SER A 179 1.31 16.74 -10.83
CA SER A 179 0.95 18.13 -10.57
C SER A 179 2.21 18.98 -10.40
N PRO A 180 2.35 20.12 -11.10
CA PRO A 180 3.50 21.04 -10.99
C PRO A 180 3.77 21.53 -9.57
N ARG A 181 2.81 21.36 -8.64
CA ARG A 181 2.95 21.69 -7.22
C ARG A 181 4.02 20.87 -6.51
N TYR A 182 4.36 19.68 -7.05
CA TYR A 182 5.41 18.79 -6.54
C TYR A 182 6.78 19.04 -7.17
N GLY A 183 6.91 20.04 -8.05
CA GLY A 183 8.16 20.34 -8.73
C GLY A 183 8.49 19.41 -9.90
N PRO A 184 9.67 19.57 -10.51
CA PRO A 184 10.09 18.78 -11.67
C PRO A 184 10.51 17.34 -11.30
N THR A 185 10.96 17.13 -10.07
CA THR A 185 11.33 15.83 -9.49
C THR A 185 10.48 15.61 -8.24
N PRO A 186 9.24 15.11 -8.37
CA PRO A 186 8.32 15.00 -7.25
C PRO A 186 8.89 14.15 -6.12
N PRO A 187 9.05 14.70 -4.90
CA PRO A 187 9.43 13.91 -3.73
C PRO A 187 8.37 12.86 -3.41
N TRP A 188 8.82 11.65 -3.02
CA TRP A 188 7.96 10.49 -2.82
C TRP A 188 8.19 9.84 -1.46
N HIS A 189 7.09 9.54 -0.75
CA HIS A 189 7.11 8.82 0.52
C HIS A 189 6.26 7.56 0.42
N ASP A 190 6.87 6.40 0.64
CA ASP A 190 6.18 5.11 0.55
C ASP A 190 6.87 4.03 1.41
N VAL A 191 6.16 2.93 1.67
CA VAL A 191 6.64 1.82 2.50
C VAL A 191 6.37 0.48 1.83
N GLN A 192 7.37 -0.39 1.84
CA GLN A 192 7.30 -1.80 1.44
C GLN A 192 7.63 -2.69 2.64
N LEU A 193 7.10 -3.93 2.67
CA LEU A 193 7.55 -4.96 3.59
C LEU A 193 8.41 -5.99 2.86
N ALA A 194 9.56 -6.34 3.44
CA ALA A 194 10.24 -7.58 3.15
C ALA A 194 9.80 -8.61 4.20
N VAL A 195 9.32 -9.78 3.76
CA VAL A 195 8.87 -10.83 4.67
C VAL A 195 9.58 -12.16 4.38
N ARG A 196 9.90 -12.88 5.43
CA ARG A 196 10.50 -14.22 5.40
C ARG A 196 9.71 -15.17 6.28
N GLY A 197 9.90 -16.48 6.11
CA GLY A 197 9.18 -17.51 6.85
C GLY A 197 7.90 -17.97 6.13
N PRO A 198 7.00 -18.67 6.83
CA PRO A 198 5.83 -19.33 6.20
C PRO A 198 4.90 -18.42 5.39
N VAL A 199 4.85 -17.11 5.69
CA VAL A 199 4.05 -16.13 4.93
C VAL A 199 4.46 -16.03 3.45
N VAL A 200 5.71 -16.37 3.11
CA VAL A 200 6.16 -16.35 1.71
C VAL A 200 5.37 -17.38 0.88
N GLY A 201 5.03 -18.54 1.47
CA GLY A 201 4.14 -19.50 0.83
C GLY A 201 2.72 -18.97 0.61
N ALA A 202 2.17 -18.23 1.57
CA ALA A 202 0.86 -17.58 1.41
C ALA A 202 0.86 -16.50 0.32
N LEU A 203 1.95 -15.75 0.18
CA LEU A 203 2.11 -14.75 -0.88
C LEU A 203 2.34 -15.42 -2.26
N ASP A 204 3.09 -16.51 -2.32
CA ASP A 204 3.21 -17.36 -3.51
C ASP A 204 1.83 -17.92 -3.93
N THR A 205 1.03 -18.42 -2.99
CA THR A 205 -0.35 -18.86 -3.24
C THR A 205 -1.20 -17.70 -3.81
N THR A 206 -1.04 -16.46 -3.32
CA THR A 206 -1.75 -15.29 -3.85
C THR A 206 -1.45 -15.05 -5.33
N PHE A 207 -0.18 -15.16 -5.73
CA PHE A 207 0.23 -15.09 -7.13
C PHE A 207 -0.36 -16.25 -7.94
N ARG A 208 -0.21 -17.49 -7.45
CA ARG A 208 -0.64 -18.73 -8.13
C ARG A 208 -2.14 -18.79 -8.36
N GLU A 209 -2.97 -18.45 -7.37
CA GLU A 209 -4.42 -18.40 -7.51
C GLU A 209 -4.83 -17.48 -8.67
N ARG A 210 -4.17 -16.31 -8.81
CA ARG A 210 -4.44 -15.38 -9.89
C ARG A 210 -3.85 -15.86 -11.22
N TRP A 211 -2.63 -16.40 -11.23
CA TRP A 211 -2.00 -16.91 -12.44
C TRP A 211 -2.80 -18.04 -13.09
N THR A 212 -3.21 -19.02 -12.31
CA THR A 212 -3.91 -20.22 -12.78
C THR A 212 -5.41 -20.05 -12.97
N ASP A 213 -5.97 -18.88 -12.65
CA ASP A 213 -7.39 -18.60 -12.80
C ASP A 213 -7.81 -18.73 -14.28
N PRO A 214 -8.86 -19.53 -14.60
CA PRO A 214 -9.28 -19.79 -15.97
C PRO A 214 -9.96 -18.61 -16.66
N MET A 215 -10.21 -17.50 -15.96
CA MET A 215 -10.78 -16.29 -16.53
C MET A 215 -9.82 -15.73 -17.60
N PRO A 216 -10.29 -15.39 -18.81
CA PRO A 216 -9.46 -14.76 -19.82
C PRO A 216 -8.84 -13.45 -19.32
N LEU A 217 -7.55 -13.23 -19.62
CA LEU A 217 -6.76 -12.06 -19.16
C LEU A 217 -7.38 -10.70 -19.56
N ASP A 218 -8.16 -10.67 -20.61
CA ASP A 218 -8.81 -9.49 -21.20
C ASP A 218 -10.35 -9.59 -21.23
N SER A 219 -10.91 -10.25 -20.22
CA SER A 219 -12.35 -10.52 -20.09
C SER A 219 -13.26 -9.28 -20.22
N GLU A 220 -12.74 -8.09 -19.97
CA GLU A 220 -13.49 -6.82 -19.98
C GLU A 220 -13.41 -6.04 -21.31
N ASN A 221 -12.50 -6.41 -22.25
CA ASN A 221 -12.31 -5.66 -23.49
C ASN A 221 -12.10 -6.55 -24.73
N PRO A 222 -13.18 -6.97 -25.42
CA PRO A 222 -13.07 -7.82 -26.62
C PRO A 222 -12.23 -7.20 -27.75
N MET A 223 -12.18 -5.87 -27.86
CA MET A 223 -11.37 -5.17 -28.87
C MET A 223 -9.88 -5.29 -28.54
N ALA A 224 -9.53 -5.20 -27.26
CA ALA A 224 -8.18 -5.42 -26.80
C ALA A 224 -7.74 -6.87 -27.05
N TYR A 225 -8.59 -7.85 -26.76
CA TYR A 225 -8.36 -9.27 -27.07
C TYR A 225 -8.04 -9.48 -28.57
N LEU A 226 -8.87 -8.92 -29.44
CA LEU A 226 -8.65 -9.04 -30.88
C LEU A 226 -7.33 -8.39 -31.33
N ARG A 227 -7.01 -7.22 -30.78
CA ARG A 227 -5.75 -6.50 -31.05
C ARG A 227 -4.53 -7.30 -30.62
N ASP A 228 -4.54 -7.90 -29.43
CA ASP A 228 -3.43 -8.69 -28.92
C ASP A 228 -3.26 -10.00 -29.67
N ARG A 229 -4.37 -10.64 -30.04
CA ARG A 229 -4.32 -11.82 -30.91
C ARG A 229 -3.72 -11.49 -32.28
N LEU A 230 -4.06 -10.34 -32.86
CA LEU A 230 -3.47 -9.89 -34.12
C LEU A 230 -1.99 -9.53 -34.01
N ARG A 231 -1.53 -9.09 -32.82
CA ARG A 231 -0.12 -8.81 -32.51
C ARG A 231 0.67 -10.05 -32.12
N GLY A 232 0.03 -11.21 -32.00
CA GLY A 232 0.68 -12.46 -31.57
C GLY A 232 1.06 -12.44 -30.08
N SER A 233 0.40 -11.59 -29.26
CA SER A 233 0.64 -11.56 -27.81
C SER A 233 0.19 -12.87 -27.17
N ASP A 234 0.94 -13.32 -26.18
CA ASP A 234 0.58 -14.48 -25.38
C ASP A 234 -0.61 -14.13 -24.47
N LEU A 235 -1.67 -14.93 -24.58
CA LEU A 235 -2.92 -14.72 -23.87
C LEU A 235 -3.23 -15.85 -22.89
N ARG A 236 -2.33 -16.83 -22.78
CA ARG A 236 -2.53 -18.00 -21.91
C ARG A 236 -1.30 -18.18 -21.03
N PRO A 237 -1.49 -18.18 -19.71
CA PRO A 237 -0.42 -18.49 -18.79
C PRO A 237 0.14 -19.91 -19.02
N ASP A 238 1.46 -20.02 -19.12
CA ASP A 238 2.13 -21.32 -19.03
C ASP A 238 1.94 -21.93 -17.63
N PRO A 239 1.97 -23.28 -17.52
CA PRO A 239 1.95 -23.93 -16.21
C PRO A 239 3.08 -23.43 -15.31
N LEU A 240 2.75 -23.17 -14.04
CA LEU A 240 3.76 -22.88 -13.02
C LEU A 240 4.45 -24.17 -12.55
N PRO A 241 5.70 -24.09 -12.12
CA PRO A 241 6.32 -25.20 -11.38
C PRO A 241 5.52 -25.49 -10.11
N GLU A 242 5.68 -26.69 -9.56
CA GLU A 242 5.07 -27.04 -8.28
C GLU A 242 5.45 -26.02 -7.21
N GLN A 243 4.49 -25.69 -6.33
CA GLN A 243 4.76 -24.77 -5.23
C GLN A 243 5.71 -25.44 -4.24
N PRO A 244 6.87 -24.84 -3.96
CA PRO A 244 7.77 -25.35 -2.93
C PRO A 244 7.09 -25.37 -1.56
N ALA A 245 7.53 -26.25 -0.66
CA ALA A 245 7.10 -26.24 0.73
C ALA A 245 7.32 -24.87 1.37
N ASP A 246 6.47 -24.51 2.32
CA ASP A 246 6.60 -23.24 3.03
C ASP A 246 7.95 -23.14 3.73
N PRO A 247 8.58 -21.96 3.71
CA PRO A 247 9.81 -21.75 4.46
C PRO A 247 9.62 -22.01 5.96
N PRO A 248 10.67 -22.50 6.65
CA PRO A 248 10.58 -22.72 8.09
C PRO A 248 10.45 -21.40 8.87
N PRO A 249 9.89 -21.44 10.10
CA PRO A 249 9.86 -20.27 10.98
C PRO A 249 11.24 -19.62 11.17
N CYS A 250 11.27 -18.27 11.20
CA CYS A 250 12.52 -17.50 11.28
C CYS A 250 12.42 -16.22 12.12
N GLY A 251 11.27 -15.91 12.73
CA GLY A 251 11.08 -14.71 13.52
C GLY A 251 9.84 -14.76 14.42
N PRO A 252 9.57 -13.68 15.15
CA PRO A 252 8.49 -13.62 16.15
C PRO A 252 7.15 -13.14 15.58
N HIS A 253 7.04 -12.87 14.28
CA HIS A 253 5.86 -12.22 13.73
C HIS A 253 4.80 -13.23 13.27
N HIS A 254 3.55 -12.94 13.61
CA HIS A 254 2.38 -13.50 12.97
C HIS A 254 1.96 -12.58 11.84
N VAL A 255 1.68 -13.14 10.67
CA VAL A 255 1.29 -12.34 9.50
C VAL A 255 0.00 -12.87 8.91
N GLN A 256 -0.96 -11.96 8.71
CA GLN A 256 -2.19 -12.24 7.97
C GLN A 256 -2.18 -11.50 6.64
N VAL A 257 -2.25 -12.27 5.55
CA VAL A 257 -2.43 -11.72 4.21
C VAL A 257 -3.89 -11.28 4.04
N LEU A 258 -4.08 -9.99 3.78
CA LEU A 258 -5.36 -9.35 3.50
C LEU A 258 -5.45 -9.00 2.02
N ARG A 259 -6.60 -9.26 1.39
CA ARG A 259 -6.77 -9.01 -0.05
C ARG A 259 -8.12 -8.37 -0.36
N THR A 260 -8.14 -7.62 -1.45
CA THR A 260 -9.38 -7.26 -2.14
C THR A 260 -9.36 -7.88 -3.53
N TYR A 261 -10.42 -8.62 -3.84
CA TYR A 261 -10.79 -9.00 -5.20
C TYR A 261 -12.24 -8.62 -5.44
N PRO A 262 -12.57 -7.89 -6.52
CA PRO A 262 -13.94 -7.50 -6.79
C PRO A 262 -14.79 -8.70 -7.20
N ALA A 263 -16.10 -8.63 -6.96
CA ALA A 263 -17.03 -9.58 -7.56
C ALA A 263 -17.21 -9.23 -9.05
N VAL A 264 -16.70 -10.09 -9.93
CA VAL A 264 -16.71 -9.94 -11.40
C VAL A 264 -17.48 -11.05 -12.10
N ARG A 265 -17.68 -10.90 -13.42
CA ARG A 265 -18.24 -11.94 -14.29
C ARG A 265 -17.45 -11.97 -15.61
N PRO A 266 -16.86 -13.14 -16.02
CA PRO A 266 -16.85 -14.41 -15.29
C PRO A 266 -16.25 -14.26 -13.88
N ARG A 267 -16.49 -15.24 -12.99
CA ARG A 267 -16.06 -15.18 -11.59
C ARG A 267 -14.65 -15.73 -11.45
N TYR A 268 -13.87 -15.17 -10.55
CA TYR A 268 -12.63 -15.81 -10.10
C TYR A 268 -12.93 -17.18 -9.50
N SER A 269 -12.12 -18.19 -9.85
CA SER A 269 -12.26 -19.55 -9.31
C SER A 269 -11.99 -19.59 -7.80
N PHE A 270 -11.00 -18.83 -7.34
CA PHE A 270 -10.57 -18.75 -5.94
C PHE A 270 -11.35 -17.71 -5.10
N ALA A 271 -12.10 -16.80 -5.75
CA ALA A 271 -12.92 -15.76 -5.07
C ALA A 271 -14.22 -15.47 -5.84
N PRO A 272 -15.15 -16.43 -5.94
CA PRO A 272 -16.33 -16.32 -6.82
C PRO A 272 -17.29 -15.20 -6.44
N ASP A 273 -17.33 -14.77 -5.18
CA ASP A 273 -18.15 -13.64 -4.70
C ASP A 273 -17.30 -12.41 -4.36
N GLY A 274 -16.05 -12.41 -4.85
CA GLY A 274 -15.01 -11.46 -4.48
C GLY A 274 -14.45 -11.72 -3.08
N GLU A 275 -13.35 -11.08 -2.74
CA GLU A 275 -12.72 -11.09 -1.41
C GLU A 275 -12.59 -9.67 -0.90
N ARG A 276 -12.84 -9.44 0.39
CA ARG A 276 -12.79 -8.10 1.02
C ARG A 276 -12.17 -8.19 2.40
N THR A 277 -11.10 -8.99 2.51
CA THR A 277 -10.41 -9.18 3.78
C THR A 277 -9.65 -7.94 4.21
N VAL A 278 -9.22 -7.07 3.28
CA VAL A 278 -8.70 -5.72 3.59
C VAL A 278 -9.73 -4.93 4.41
N ALA A 279 -10.92 -4.68 3.88
CA ALA A 279 -11.95 -3.91 4.55
C ALA A 279 -12.33 -4.50 5.92
N ARG A 280 -12.43 -5.83 6.00
CA ARG A 280 -12.79 -6.53 7.25
C ARG A 280 -11.67 -6.49 8.28
N GLY A 281 -10.41 -6.63 7.85
CA GLY A 281 -9.24 -6.55 8.73
C GLY A 281 -9.13 -5.19 9.39
N TYR A 282 -9.18 -4.11 8.59
CA TYR A 282 -9.21 -2.75 9.13
C TYR A 282 -10.42 -2.48 10.03
N THR A 283 -11.61 -2.95 9.61
CA THR A 283 -12.82 -2.79 10.45
C THR A 283 -12.63 -3.44 11.83
N LYS A 284 -12.02 -4.61 11.86
CA LYS A 284 -11.76 -5.33 13.12
C LYS A 284 -10.73 -4.60 13.99
N ALA A 285 -9.61 -4.19 13.41
CA ALA A 285 -8.54 -3.49 14.12
C ALA A 285 -9.00 -2.12 14.64
N VAL A 286 -9.65 -1.30 13.81
CA VAL A 286 -10.15 0.04 14.18
C VAL A 286 -11.21 -0.02 15.29
N ARG A 287 -12.11 -1.00 15.28
CA ARG A 287 -13.09 -1.19 16.38
C ARG A 287 -12.44 -1.55 17.71
N ARG A 288 -11.24 -2.11 17.67
CA ARG A 288 -10.47 -2.45 18.87
C ARG A 288 -9.63 -1.28 19.38
N ALA A 289 -9.37 -0.27 18.57
CA ALA A 289 -8.57 0.90 18.94
C ALA A 289 -9.12 1.62 20.18
N ARG A 290 -8.21 2.09 21.06
CA ARG A 290 -8.55 2.79 22.32
C ARG A 290 -7.79 4.10 22.51
N ARG A 291 -6.55 4.19 22.02
CA ARG A 291 -5.68 5.32 22.30
C ARG A 291 -5.10 5.99 21.04
N LEU A 292 -4.69 5.20 20.06
CA LEU A 292 -4.04 5.73 18.85
C LEU A 292 -4.37 4.91 17.61
N ILE A 293 -4.85 5.58 16.59
CA ILE A 293 -4.80 5.12 15.21
C ILE A 293 -3.84 6.06 14.48
N TYR A 294 -2.73 5.52 14.01
CA TYR A 294 -1.83 6.20 13.10
C TYR A 294 -1.97 5.63 11.70
N LEU A 295 -2.11 6.48 10.69
CA LEU A 295 -2.14 6.05 9.30
C LEU A 295 -1.41 7.02 8.38
N GLU A 296 -0.80 6.46 7.33
CA GLU A 296 -0.32 7.18 6.16
C GLU A 296 -1.07 6.67 4.94
N ASP A 297 -1.66 7.56 4.17
CA ASP A 297 -2.48 7.16 3.03
C ASP A 297 -2.49 8.23 1.94
N GLN A 298 -2.47 7.76 0.71
CA GLN A 298 -2.53 8.61 -0.48
C GLN A 298 -3.85 9.40 -0.59
N TYR A 299 -4.96 8.83 -0.15
CA TYR A 299 -6.29 9.40 -0.40
C TYR A 299 -7.06 9.77 0.85
N LEU A 300 -7.26 8.85 1.77
CA LEU A 300 -8.20 8.96 2.90
C LEU A 300 -9.54 9.52 2.42
N TRP A 301 -10.12 8.82 1.46
CA TRP A 301 -11.42 9.15 0.88
C TRP A 301 -12.52 8.26 1.48
N SER A 302 -13.75 8.43 1.01
CA SER A 302 -14.93 7.65 1.37
C SER A 302 -15.52 7.98 2.72
N THR A 303 -16.79 8.35 2.67
CA THR A 303 -17.58 8.56 3.89
C THR A 303 -17.77 7.27 4.67
N GLU A 304 -17.91 6.11 3.99
CA GLU A 304 -18.09 4.81 4.66
C GLU A 304 -16.82 4.37 5.42
N VAL A 305 -15.63 4.67 4.88
CA VAL A 305 -14.37 4.43 5.59
C VAL A 305 -14.21 5.41 6.76
N ALA A 306 -14.53 6.68 6.54
CA ALA A 306 -14.48 7.71 7.58
C ALA A 306 -15.49 7.47 8.70
N GLU A 307 -16.68 6.90 8.41
CA GLU A 307 -17.68 6.49 9.42
C GLU A 307 -17.09 5.47 10.40
N LEU A 308 -16.24 4.56 9.95
CA LEU A 308 -15.58 3.60 10.84
C LEU A 308 -14.68 4.31 11.85
N PHE A 309 -13.86 5.27 11.41
CA PHE A 309 -13.02 6.07 12.31
C PHE A 309 -13.84 6.99 13.20
N ALA A 310 -14.85 7.65 12.65
CA ALA A 310 -15.73 8.54 13.40
C ALA A 310 -16.48 7.79 14.52
N GLN A 311 -16.93 6.56 14.26
CA GLN A 311 -17.57 5.71 15.25
C GLN A 311 -16.58 5.34 16.36
N ALA A 312 -15.36 4.88 16.02
CA ALA A 312 -14.35 4.54 17.03
C ALA A 312 -13.96 5.75 17.90
N LEU A 313 -13.80 6.93 17.30
CA LEU A 313 -13.52 8.18 18.01
C LEU A 313 -14.67 8.61 18.95
N HIS A 314 -15.90 8.35 18.56
CA HIS A 314 -17.08 8.63 19.38
C HIS A 314 -17.19 7.67 20.57
N GLU A 315 -16.94 6.38 20.33
CA GLU A 315 -17.03 5.33 21.36
C GLU A 315 -15.89 5.41 22.39
N HIS A 316 -14.70 5.92 21.98
CA HIS A 316 -13.49 5.96 22.80
C HIS A 316 -12.97 7.38 22.94
N PRO A 317 -13.25 8.07 24.09
CA PRO A 317 -12.92 9.48 24.29
C PRO A 317 -11.42 9.78 24.36
N ASP A 318 -10.58 8.78 24.63
CA ASP A 318 -9.12 8.94 24.67
C ASP A 318 -8.43 8.52 23.35
N LEU A 319 -9.20 8.14 22.34
CA LEU A 319 -8.67 7.73 21.06
C LEU A 319 -8.30 8.95 20.20
N HIS A 320 -7.07 8.98 19.71
CA HIS A 320 -6.59 9.94 18.71
C HIS A 320 -6.45 9.27 17.34
N LEU A 321 -6.79 10.01 16.30
CA LEU A 321 -6.52 9.68 14.91
C LEU A 321 -5.45 10.63 14.38
N VAL A 322 -4.29 10.09 14.01
CA VAL A 322 -3.20 10.82 13.35
C VAL A 322 -3.08 10.30 11.92
N ALA A 323 -3.23 11.17 10.95
CA ALA A 323 -3.17 10.83 9.53
C ALA A 323 -2.15 11.70 8.80
N VAL A 324 -1.32 11.09 7.97
CA VAL A 324 -0.39 11.79 7.06
C VAL A 324 -0.85 11.53 5.63
N VAL A 325 -1.09 12.60 4.88
CA VAL A 325 -1.68 12.56 3.53
C VAL A 325 -0.95 13.50 2.58
N PRO A 326 -1.01 13.31 1.25
CA PRO A 326 -0.44 14.27 0.31
C PRO A 326 -1.12 15.63 0.44
N ARG A 327 -0.34 16.72 0.36
CA ARG A 327 -0.86 18.10 0.38
C ARG A 327 -1.83 18.37 -0.77
N HIS A 328 -1.50 17.87 -1.94
CA HIS A 328 -2.26 18.05 -3.18
C HIS A 328 -2.52 16.70 -3.85
N PRO A 329 -3.55 16.57 -4.67
CA PRO A 329 -3.69 15.43 -5.58
C PRO A 329 -2.50 15.35 -6.57
N ASP A 330 -2.26 14.16 -7.10
CA ASP A 330 -1.24 13.88 -8.12
C ASP A 330 -1.56 14.49 -9.49
N VAL A 331 -2.85 14.74 -9.74
CA VAL A 331 -3.35 15.28 -11.00
C VAL A 331 -3.80 16.73 -10.86
N ASP A 332 -3.58 17.48 -11.93
CA ASP A 332 -4.13 18.83 -12.12
C ASP A 332 -5.22 18.82 -13.20
N GLY A 333 -5.95 19.91 -13.26
CA GLY A 333 -6.95 20.16 -14.29
C GLY A 333 -8.34 20.39 -13.74
N ARG A 334 -9.10 21.23 -14.45
CA ARG A 334 -10.43 21.69 -14.02
C ARG A 334 -11.47 20.59 -13.86
N LEU A 335 -11.30 19.45 -14.52
CA LEU A 335 -12.23 18.34 -14.46
C LEU A 335 -11.75 17.19 -13.55
N ALA A 336 -10.44 16.91 -13.50
CA ALA A 336 -9.86 15.82 -12.73
C ALA A 336 -9.66 16.16 -11.24
N LEU A 337 -9.19 17.38 -10.94
CA LEU A 337 -8.87 17.82 -9.59
C LEU A 337 -10.08 17.83 -8.62
N PRO A 338 -11.26 18.42 -8.95
CA PRO A 338 -12.35 18.52 -7.99
C PRO A 338 -12.94 17.22 -7.48
N PRO A 339 -13.12 16.13 -8.31
CA PRO A 339 -13.53 14.84 -7.78
C PRO A 339 -12.53 14.24 -6.78
N ASN A 340 -11.22 14.43 -6.98
CA ASN A 340 -10.17 13.99 -6.06
C ASN A 340 -10.25 14.72 -4.71
N MET A 341 -10.58 16.00 -4.71
CA MET A 341 -10.66 16.80 -3.49
C MET A 341 -11.92 16.51 -2.67
N VAL A 342 -13.08 16.33 -3.32
CA VAL A 342 -14.37 16.22 -2.63
C VAL A 342 -14.45 15.01 -1.71
N GLY A 343 -13.82 13.89 -2.08
CA GLY A 343 -13.80 12.66 -1.28
C GLY A 343 -13.08 12.87 0.05
N ARG A 344 -11.87 13.45 0.00
CA ARG A 344 -11.06 13.74 1.20
C ARG A 344 -11.73 14.78 2.09
N GLU A 345 -12.25 15.86 1.52
CA GLU A 345 -12.96 16.90 2.27
C GLU A 345 -14.13 16.33 3.08
N GLN A 346 -14.93 15.44 2.47
CA GLN A 346 -16.06 14.80 3.15
C GLN A 346 -15.61 13.85 4.26
N ALA A 347 -14.61 13.01 3.99
CA ALA A 347 -14.09 12.05 4.96
C ALA A 347 -13.47 12.75 6.18
N LEU A 348 -12.57 13.71 5.96
CA LEU A 348 -11.95 14.46 7.05
C LEU A 348 -12.97 15.27 7.85
N SER A 349 -13.94 15.91 7.18
CA SER A 349 -15.00 16.65 7.85
C SER A 349 -15.86 15.76 8.75
N LEU A 350 -16.06 14.49 8.37
CA LEU A 350 -16.79 13.53 9.19
C LEU A 350 -16.03 13.18 10.47
N CYS A 351 -14.75 12.84 10.35
CA CYS A 351 -13.87 12.53 11.48
C CYS A 351 -13.75 13.73 12.44
N HIS A 352 -13.48 14.92 11.91
CA HIS A 352 -13.38 16.14 12.73
C HIS A 352 -14.68 16.49 13.46
N ARG A 353 -15.86 16.26 12.87
CA ARG A 353 -17.12 16.48 13.59
C ARG A 353 -17.33 15.50 14.74
N ALA A 354 -16.82 14.26 14.61
CA ALA A 354 -16.91 13.27 15.67
C ALA A 354 -15.98 13.60 16.86
N ALA A 355 -14.78 14.13 16.59
CA ALA A 355 -13.78 14.43 17.62
C ALA A 355 -12.85 15.56 17.15
N PRO A 356 -13.25 16.87 17.25
CA PRO A 356 -12.50 17.98 16.68
C PRO A 356 -11.05 18.09 17.17
N GLU A 357 -10.81 17.80 18.46
CA GLU A 357 -9.50 17.93 19.13
C GLU A 357 -8.65 16.64 19.09
N ARG A 358 -9.19 15.56 18.50
CA ARG A 358 -8.53 14.25 18.50
C ARG A 358 -8.29 13.69 17.10
N VAL A 359 -8.53 14.49 16.07
CA VAL A 359 -8.23 14.18 14.67
C VAL A 359 -7.15 15.13 14.18
N HIS A 360 -5.97 14.59 13.93
CA HIS A 360 -4.79 15.34 13.52
C HIS A 360 -4.39 14.88 12.12
N VAL A 361 -4.42 15.79 11.17
CA VAL A 361 -4.09 15.49 9.78
C VAL A 361 -2.94 16.38 9.35
N PHE A 362 -1.91 15.76 8.81
CA PHE A 362 -0.70 16.42 8.38
C PHE A 362 -0.39 16.12 6.91
N ASP A 363 0.37 16.98 6.29
CA ASP A 363 1.09 16.73 5.05
C ASP A 363 2.59 16.96 5.24
N VAL A 364 3.39 16.40 4.34
CA VAL A 364 4.86 16.40 4.45
C VAL A 364 5.45 17.37 3.44
N GLU A 365 6.54 18.04 3.81
CA GLU A 365 7.42 18.76 2.90
C GLU A 365 8.89 18.38 3.12
N ASN A 366 9.71 18.44 2.08
CA ASN A 366 11.16 18.30 2.22
C ASN A 366 11.79 19.59 2.78
N HIS A 367 13.11 19.56 3.02
CA HIS A 367 13.79 20.71 3.61
C HIS A 367 13.81 21.97 2.73
N ASP A 368 13.60 21.83 1.43
CA ASP A 368 13.44 22.97 0.51
C ASP A 368 12.01 23.56 0.53
N GLY A 369 11.09 22.89 1.24
CA GLY A 369 9.69 23.27 1.34
C GLY A 369 8.83 22.78 0.18
N THR A 370 9.34 21.85 -0.64
CA THR A 370 8.56 21.16 -1.67
C THR A 370 7.66 20.12 -1.01
N PRO A 371 6.36 20.07 -1.32
CA PRO A 371 5.48 19.03 -0.81
C PRO A 371 5.98 17.64 -1.21
N VAL A 372 5.92 16.68 -0.29
CA VAL A 372 6.22 15.27 -0.54
C VAL A 372 4.92 14.54 -0.85
N TYR A 373 4.92 13.74 -1.90
CA TYR A 373 3.77 12.92 -2.24
C TYR A 373 3.74 11.65 -1.38
N VAL A 374 2.85 11.63 -0.40
CA VAL A 374 2.65 10.47 0.47
C VAL A 374 1.85 9.43 -0.29
N HIS A 375 2.50 8.32 -0.63
CA HIS A 375 1.88 7.18 -1.32
C HIS A 375 1.83 5.92 -0.46
N ALA A 376 2.40 5.94 0.73
CA ALA A 376 2.35 4.87 1.71
C ALA A 376 0.91 4.44 2.03
N LYS A 377 0.72 3.17 2.35
CA LYS A 377 -0.51 2.60 2.89
C LYS A 377 -0.13 1.84 4.14
N VAL A 378 -0.05 2.60 5.22
CA VAL A 378 0.39 2.14 6.55
C VAL A 378 -0.71 2.43 7.55
N CYS A 379 -1.00 1.48 8.43
CA CYS A 379 -1.86 1.71 9.58
C CYS A 379 -1.28 1.02 10.81
N VAL A 380 -1.21 1.74 11.93
CA VAL A 380 -0.81 1.20 13.23
C VAL A 380 -1.92 1.50 14.23
N VAL A 381 -2.34 0.49 14.97
CA VAL A 381 -3.41 0.61 15.99
C VAL A 381 -2.84 0.25 17.35
N ASP A 382 -2.88 1.22 18.28
CA ASP A 382 -2.46 1.10 19.69
C ASP A 382 -1.06 0.49 19.90
N ASP A 383 -0.16 0.64 18.91
CA ASP A 383 1.17 0.00 18.87
C ASP A 383 1.12 -1.53 19.02
N VAL A 384 0.00 -2.16 18.68
CA VAL A 384 -0.20 -3.62 18.76
C VAL A 384 -0.27 -4.24 17.39
N TRP A 385 -1.12 -3.71 16.53
CA TRP A 385 -1.38 -4.19 15.18
C TRP A 385 -0.87 -3.20 14.16
N ALA A 386 -0.20 -3.70 13.14
CA ALA A 386 0.23 -2.88 12.01
C ALA A 386 -0.13 -3.54 10.68
N SER A 387 -0.40 -2.72 9.66
CA SER A 387 -0.60 -3.17 8.28
C SER A 387 0.19 -2.30 7.32
N VAL A 388 0.82 -2.94 6.34
CA VAL A 388 1.47 -2.30 5.18
C VAL A 388 0.99 -3.01 3.93
N GLY A 389 0.59 -2.23 2.92
CA GLY A 389 0.04 -2.83 1.70
C GLY A 389 -0.13 -1.87 0.54
N SER A 390 -0.94 -2.29 -0.44
CA SER A 390 -1.26 -1.51 -1.62
C SER A 390 -2.58 -0.75 -1.51
N ASP A 391 -3.42 -1.10 -0.54
CA ASP A 391 -4.79 -0.63 -0.42
C ASP A 391 -4.90 0.73 0.27
N ASN A 392 -5.47 1.68 -0.42
CA ASN A 392 -5.79 2.99 0.13
C ASN A 392 -7.02 2.95 1.04
N PHE A 393 -7.12 3.90 1.98
CA PHE A 393 -8.31 4.10 2.81
C PHE A 393 -9.43 4.76 2.00
N ASN A 394 -9.95 4.00 1.05
CA ASN A 394 -11.07 4.36 0.21
C ASN A 394 -11.91 3.12 -0.13
N ARG A 395 -13.14 3.35 -0.58
CA ARG A 395 -14.08 2.28 -0.93
C ARG A 395 -13.61 1.51 -2.16
N ARG A 396 -12.91 2.18 -3.09
CA ARG A 396 -12.35 1.60 -4.28
C ARG A 396 -11.38 0.46 -3.95
N SER A 397 -10.35 0.72 -3.16
CA SER A 397 -9.37 -0.29 -2.73
C SER A 397 -10.00 -1.38 -1.87
N TRP A 398 -11.01 -1.03 -1.07
CA TRP A 398 -11.66 -2.00 -0.19
C TRP A 398 -12.66 -2.92 -0.88
N THR A 399 -13.11 -2.60 -2.12
CA THR A 399 -14.19 -3.37 -2.75
C THR A 399 -14.11 -3.55 -4.27
N HIS A 400 -13.33 -2.75 -4.98
CA HIS A 400 -13.44 -2.61 -6.44
C HIS A 400 -12.18 -3.01 -7.20
N ASP A 401 -11.01 -2.60 -6.73
CA ASP A 401 -9.72 -2.97 -7.30
C ASP A 401 -9.21 -4.31 -6.73
N SER A 402 -8.10 -4.84 -7.23
CA SER A 402 -7.40 -5.95 -6.59
C SER A 402 -6.26 -5.40 -5.74
N GLU A 403 -6.29 -5.70 -4.43
CA GLU A 403 -5.33 -5.17 -3.45
C GLU A 403 -4.70 -6.28 -2.60
N LEU A 404 -3.58 -5.97 -1.97
CA LEU A 404 -2.82 -6.87 -1.11
C LEU A 404 -2.16 -6.13 0.03
N SER A 405 -2.36 -6.60 1.26
CA SER A 405 -1.68 -6.09 2.44
C SER A 405 -1.24 -7.22 3.36
N CYS A 406 -0.22 -6.95 4.15
CA CYS A 406 0.21 -7.79 5.25
C CYS A 406 -0.11 -7.09 6.57
N ALA A 407 -1.01 -7.69 7.36
CA ALA A 407 -1.21 -7.30 8.75
C ALA A 407 -0.26 -8.11 9.63
N VAL A 408 0.44 -7.43 10.55
CA VAL A 408 1.51 -7.99 11.38
C VAL A 408 1.15 -7.81 12.84
N LEU A 409 1.30 -8.91 13.60
CA LEU A 409 1.34 -8.94 15.06
C LEU A 409 2.66 -9.54 15.50
N ASP A 410 3.32 -8.92 16.47
CA ASP A 410 4.59 -9.40 17.00
C ASP A 410 4.38 -10.11 18.35
N ASP A 411 5.02 -11.24 18.58
CA ASP A 411 5.04 -11.88 19.89
C ASP A 411 5.87 -11.10 20.91
N THR A 412 6.86 -10.32 20.42
CA THR A 412 7.73 -9.54 21.27
C THR A 412 7.01 -8.30 21.79
N ARG A 413 6.87 -8.21 23.11
CA ARG A 413 6.33 -7.03 23.78
C ARG A 413 7.36 -5.93 23.84
N ASP A 414 6.90 -4.70 23.68
CA ASP A 414 7.71 -3.51 23.95
C ASP A 414 7.50 -3.10 25.42
N GLU A 415 8.57 -3.16 26.20
CA GLU A 415 8.53 -2.88 27.64
C GLU A 415 8.65 -1.37 27.97
N ARG A 416 8.92 -0.51 26.97
CA ARG A 416 8.94 0.95 27.17
C ARG A 416 7.57 1.44 27.63
N ALA A 417 7.54 2.31 28.63
CA ALA A 417 6.28 2.84 29.16
C ALA A 417 5.65 3.88 28.22
N PRO A 418 4.31 3.86 28.02
CA PRO A 418 3.34 2.90 28.55
C PRO A 418 3.37 1.57 27.80
N ALA A 419 3.47 0.45 28.52
CA ALA A 419 3.57 -0.88 27.92
C ALA A 419 2.21 -1.43 27.43
N ASP A 420 1.09 -0.90 27.89
CA ASP A 420 -0.27 -1.27 27.48
C ASP A 420 -1.10 -0.02 27.24
N LEU A 421 -1.00 0.54 26.01
CA LEU A 421 -1.67 1.77 25.64
C LEU A 421 -3.19 1.68 25.80
N ALA A 422 -3.76 0.59 25.31
CA ALA A 422 -5.20 0.38 25.25
C ALA A 422 -5.82 -0.04 26.60
N GLY A 423 -5.01 -0.48 27.58
CA GLY A 423 -5.50 -1.03 28.85
C GLY A 423 -6.25 -2.35 28.69
N LEU A 424 -6.07 -3.06 27.57
CA LEU A 424 -6.75 -4.32 27.24
C LEU A 424 -5.92 -5.56 27.60
N GLY A 425 -4.72 -5.39 28.15
CA GLY A 425 -3.77 -6.46 28.43
C GLY A 425 -3.04 -6.99 27.18
N ASP A 426 -3.26 -6.36 26.04
CA ASP A 426 -2.60 -6.75 24.78
C ASP A 426 -1.11 -6.41 24.79
N GLY A 427 -0.76 -5.25 25.36
CA GLY A 427 0.60 -4.71 25.43
C GLY A 427 1.12 -4.23 24.07
N ALA A 428 1.87 -3.15 24.08
CA ALA A 428 2.55 -2.67 22.88
C ALA A 428 3.52 -3.72 22.33
N ARG A 429 3.68 -3.75 21.01
CA ARG A 429 4.48 -4.73 20.27
C ARG A 429 5.62 -4.04 19.55
N VAL A 430 6.79 -4.68 19.59
CA VAL A 430 8.02 -4.09 19.04
C VAL A 430 7.82 -3.70 17.58
N PHE A 431 7.31 -4.59 16.73
CA PHE A 431 7.12 -4.30 15.31
C PHE A 431 6.22 -3.07 15.06
N ALA A 432 5.03 -3.04 15.68
CA ALA A 432 4.04 -1.99 15.43
C ALA A 432 4.51 -0.63 15.95
N ARG A 433 5.05 -0.60 17.17
CA ARG A 433 5.59 0.62 17.79
C ARG A 433 6.82 1.13 17.03
N ASP A 434 7.77 0.28 16.71
CA ASP A 434 8.99 0.70 16.01
C ASP A 434 8.69 1.19 14.59
N LEU A 435 7.73 0.58 13.86
CA LEU A 435 7.29 1.11 12.57
C LEU A 435 6.77 2.55 12.71
N ARG A 436 5.87 2.80 13.66
CA ARG A 436 5.36 4.14 13.92
C ARG A 436 6.48 5.12 14.33
N LEU A 437 7.33 4.72 15.26
CA LEU A 437 8.43 5.58 15.72
C LEU A 437 9.44 5.89 14.62
N ARG A 438 9.78 4.93 13.75
CA ARG A 438 10.68 5.18 12.61
C ARG A 438 10.12 6.23 11.66
N LEU A 439 8.83 6.16 11.33
CA LEU A 439 8.15 7.15 10.48
C LEU A 439 8.10 8.52 11.18
N TRP A 440 7.76 8.55 12.46
CA TRP A 440 7.66 9.81 13.21
C TRP A 440 9.03 10.48 13.46
N ARG A 441 10.11 9.70 13.67
CA ARG A 441 11.46 10.26 13.75
C ARG A 441 11.83 11.00 12.47
N GLU A 442 11.53 10.44 11.32
CA GLU A 442 11.75 11.09 10.03
C GLU A 442 10.90 12.35 9.89
N HIS A 443 9.62 12.27 10.20
CA HIS A 443 8.71 13.41 10.14
C HIS A 443 9.09 14.57 11.08
N LEU A 444 9.78 14.26 12.15
CA LEU A 444 10.22 15.23 13.17
C LEU A 444 11.72 15.62 13.05
N ASP A 445 12.42 15.12 12.03
CA ASP A 445 13.88 15.26 11.88
C ASP A 445 14.66 14.82 13.15
N ARG A 446 14.23 13.74 13.80
CA ARG A 446 14.88 13.19 14.99
C ARG A 446 15.91 12.11 14.63
N ASP A 447 16.79 11.83 15.58
CA ASP A 447 17.78 10.76 15.44
C ASP A 447 17.15 9.41 15.08
N PRO A 448 17.55 8.76 13.98
CA PRO A 448 17.02 7.45 13.57
C PRO A 448 17.22 6.35 14.62
N GLY A 449 18.23 6.48 15.50
CA GLY A 449 18.51 5.54 16.57
C GLY A 449 17.55 5.59 17.75
N GLY A 450 16.66 6.60 17.78
CA GLY A 450 15.60 6.70 18.79
C GLY A 450 16.04 7.27 20.15
N ALA A 451 17.15 7.99 20.22
CA ALA A 451 17.64 8.63 21.45
C ALA A 451 16.68 9.70 22.03
N GLN A 452 15.65 10.09 21.27
CA GLN A 452 14.72 11.18 21.60
C GLN A 452 13.26 10.71 21.54
N ASP A 453 12.97 9.45 21.83
CA ASP A 453 11.62 8.88 21.68
C ASP A 453 10.71 9.04 22.90
N ASP A 454 11.22 9.47 24.05
CA ASP A 454 10.48 9.42 25.33
C ASP A 454 9.11 10.09 25.26
N ASP A 455 8.99 11.22 24.56
CA ASP A 455 7.73 11.95 24.34
C ASP A 455 6.88 11.40 23.19
N LEU A 456 7.35 10.37 22.49
CA LEU A 456 6.62 9.70 21.42
C LEU A 456 5.98 8.37 21.85
N LEU A 457 6.23 7.92 23.07
CA LEU A 457 5.75 6.63 23.56
C LEU A 457 4.30 6.70 24.03
N ASP A 458 3.93 7.70 24.82
CA ASP A 458 2.52 7.93 25.18
C ASP A 458 1.78 8.63 24.04
N PRO A 459 0.59 8.16 23.64
CA PRO A 459 -0.17 8.75 22.53
C PRO A 459 -0.50 10.24 22.69
N ALA A 460 -0.81 10.70 23.90
CA ALA A 460 -1.17 12.10 24.12
C ALA A 460 0.07 13.01 24.01
N ASP A 461 1.19 12.61 24.61
CA ASP A 461 2.46 13.35 24.53
C ASP A 461 2.98 13.35 23.08
N ALA A 462 2.88 12.21 22.42
CA ALA A 462 3.29 12.04 21.03
C ALA A 462 2.48 12.92 20.07
N VAL A 463 1.16 13.00 20.24
CA VAL A 463 0.29 13.89 19.48
C VAL A 463 0.62 15.35 19.75
N ALA A 464 0.91 15.70 21.00
CA ALA A 464 1.31 17.07 21.37
C ALA A 464 2.66 17.44 20.72
N ALA A 465 3.66 16.56 20.76
CA ALA A 465 4.97 16.77 20.16
C ALA A 465 4.88 16.96 18.63
N ILE A 466 4.16 16.08 17.93
CA ILE A 466 4.03 16.15 16.47
C ILE A 466 3.24 17.38 16.04
N THR A 467 2.19 17.75 16.79
CA THR A 467 1.37 18.93 16.51
C THR A 467 2.18 20.20 16.72
N ALA A 468 2.92 20.31 17.82
CA ALA A 468 3.76 21.46 18.12
C ALA A 468 4.84 21.70 17.05
N ALA A 469 5.51 20.64 16.60
CA ALA A 469 6.51 20.70 15.53
C ALA A 469 5.87 21.17 14.20
N ALA A 470 4.71 20.61 13.83
CA ALA A 470 4.01 20.98 12.62
C ALA A 470 3.52 22.44 12.64
N GLU A 471 3.02 22.93 13.78
CA GLU A 471 2.60 24.31 13.94
C GLU A 471 3.79 25.29 13.93
N GLU A 472 4.94 24.88 14.45
CA GLU A 472 6.15 25.69 14.42
C GLU A 472 6.62 25.88 12.99
N LEU A 473 6.65 24.81 12.18
CA LEU A 473 6.98 24.89 10.76
C LEU A 473 5.96 25.73 9.99
N ASP A 474 4.68 25.59 10.28
CA ASP A 474 3.63 26.40 9.63
C ASP A 474 3.74 27.89 9.98
N ARG A 475 4.07 28.24 11.24
CA ARG A 475 4.36 29.61 11.67
C ARG A 475 5.59 30.21 10.98
N TRP A 476 6.65 29.42 10.79
CA TRP A 476 7.84 29.86 10.05
C TRP A 476 7.50 30.23 8.60
N HIS A 477 6.67 29.41 7.92
CA HIS A 477 6.16 29.73 6.59
C HIS A 477 5.30 31.00 6.57
N ALA A 478 4.36 31.13 7.52
CA ALA A 478 3.49 32.30 7.64
C ALA A 478 4.28 33.57 7.93
N GLY A 479 5.42 33.46 8.63
CA GLY A 479 6.38 34.52 8.89
C GLY A 479 7.32 34.88 7.72
N GLY A 480 7.07 34.31 6.52
CA GLY A 480 7.88 34.60 5.33
C GLY A 480 9.23 33.85 5.32
N ARG A 481 9.35 32.75 6.05
CA ARG A 481 10.58 31.92 6.17
C ARG A 481 11.75 32.70 6.78
N ALA A 482 11.47 33.60 7.73
CA ALA A 482 12.48 34.42 8.39
C ALA A 482 13.21 33.59 9.48
N GLY A 483 14.55 33.69 9.51
CA GLY A 483 15.39 32.92 10.43
C GLY A 483 15.61 31.46 10.01
N PRO A 484 16.26 30.65 10.89
CA PRO A 484 16.53 29.26 10.60
C PRO A 484 15.22 28.46 10.49
N ARG A 485 15.18 27.48 9.57
CA ARG A 485 14.06 26.57 9.45
C ARG A 485 13.97 25.72 10.72
N PRO A 486 12.81 25.60 11.37
CA PRO A 486 12.64 24.67 12.49
C PRO A 486 12.77 23.22 12.01
N PRO A 487 13.15 22.28 12.90
CA PRO A 487 13.19 20.86 12.59
C PRO A 487 11.78 20.32 12.32
N GLY A 488 11.73 19.21 11.62
CA GLY A 488 10.47 18.55 11.24
C GLY A 488 10.02 18.89 9.82
N ARG A 489 9.12 18.05 9.30
CA ARG A 489 8.65 18.07 7.89
C ARG A 489 7.15 18.15 7.77
N LEU A 490 6.43 17.99 8.87
CA LEU A 490 4.97 18.01 8.88
C LEU A 490 4.43 19.43 8.90
N ARG A 491 3.32 19.60 8.20
CA ARG A 491 2.47 20.78 8.33
C ARG A 491 1.03 20.36 8.61
N PRO A 492 0.26 21.15 9.38
CA PRO A 492 -1.17 20.88 9.53
C PRO A 492 -1.84 20.90 8.16
N HIS A 493 -2.46 19.79 7.77
CA HIS A 493 -3.14 19.68 6.48
C HIS A 493 -4.40 20.53 6.46
N ARG A 494 -4.46 21.43 5.47
CA ARG A 494 -5.60 22.33 5.28
C ARG A 494 -6.30 22.01 3.96
N PRO A 495 -7.39 21.21 3.98
CA PRO A 495 -8.10 20.88 2.75
C PRO A 495 -8.63 22.14 2.07
N GLU A 496 -8.35 22.28 0.78
CA GLU A 496 -8.94 23.33 -0.05
C GLU A 496 -10.45 23.09 -0.18
N ARG A 497 -11.26 24.09 0.14
CA ARG A 497 -12.71 23.99 0.04
C ARG A 497 -13.19 24.24 -1.38
N LEU A 498 -13.91 23.30 -1.95
CA LEU A 498 -14.52 23.47 -3.26
C LEU A 498 -15.78 24.37 -3.18
N PRO A 499 -15.97 25.29 -4.16
CA PRO A 499 -17.23 26.02 -4.30
C PRO A 499 -18.41 25.05 -4.45
N TRP A 500 -19.58 25.41 -3.90
CA TRP A 500 -20.75 24.54 -3.90
C TRP A 500 -21.18 24.11 -5.30
N ARG A 501 -21.07 24.98 -6.30
CA ARG A 501 -21.37 24.68 -7.72
C ARG A 501 -20.45 23.58 -8.27
N THR A 502 -19.17 23.61 -7.92
CA THR A 502 -18.20 22.59 -8.30
C THR A 502 -18.52 21.25 -7.64
N ARG A 503 -18.92 21.27 -6.36
CA ARG A 503 -19.30 20.05 -5.62
C ARG A 503 -20.50 19.34 -6.23
N LEU A 504 -21.45 20.05 -6.84
CA LEU A 504 -22.64 19.45 -7.44
C LEU A 504 -22.32 18.45 -8.56
N TRP A 505 -21.32 18.73 -9.39
CA TRP A 505 -20.91 17.81 -10.46
C TRP A 505 -19.73 16.90 -10.05
N ALA A 506 -18.84 17.37 -9.17
CA ALA A 506 -17.69 16.61 -8.74
C ALA A 506 -18.10 15.38 -7.89
N LEU A 507 -19.13 15.49 -7.06
CA LEU A 507 -19.58 14.41 -6.19
C LEU A 507 -20.10 13.16 -6.94
N PRO A 508 -20.96 13.28 -7.97
CA PRO A 508 -21.31 12.14 -8.80
C PRO A 508 -20.11 11.51 -9.52
N ALA A 509 -19.22 12.33 -10.09
CA ALA A 509 -18.01 11.86 -10.74
C ALA A 509 -17.10 11.11 -9.76
N TYR A 510 -16.89 11.66 -8.57
CA TYR A 510 -16.16 11.00 -7.49
C TYR A 510 -16.73 9.61 -7.17
N ARG A 511 -18.03 9.53 -6.88
CA ARG A 511 -18.68 8.28 -6.46
C ARG A 511 -18.71 7.19 -7.53
N LEU A 512 -18.76 7.56 -8.80
CA LEU A 512 -18.91 6.62 -9.93
C LEU A 512 -17.57 6.21 -10.55
N VAL A 513 -16.58 7.11 -10.53
CA VAL A 513 -15.31 6.92 -11.26
C VAL A 513 -14.12 6.79 -10.30
N TYR A 514 -13.99 7.70 -9.34
CA TYR A 514 -12.82 7.77 -8.48
C TYR A 514 -12.91 6.82 -7.28
N ASP A 515 -14.09 6.71 -6.67
CA ASP A 515 -14.32 5.83 -5.52
C ASP A 515 -15.59 4.96 -5.69
N PRO A 516 -15.63 4.10 -6.75
CA PRO A 516 -16.78 3.24 -7.02
C PRO A 516 -16.94 2.16 -5.95
N ASP A 517 -18.19 1.70 -5.76
CA ASP A 517 -18.51 0.58 -4.88
C ASP A 517 -18.52 -0.74 -5.64
N GLY A 518 -17.56 -1.61 -5.35
CA GLY A 518 -17.43 -2.94 -5.95
C GLY A 518 -18.21 -4.05 -5.24
N ARG A 519 -18.88 -3.76 -4.12
CA ARG A 519 -19.63 -4.78 -3.36
C ARG A 519 -20.81 -5.33 -4.16
N PRO A 520 -21.14 -6.64 -4.00
CA PRO A 520 -22.40 -7.19 -4.45
C PRO A 520 -23.59 -6.44 -3.85
N LEU A 521 -24.71 -6.37 -4.59
CA LEU A 521 -25.91 -5.65 -4.14
C LEU A 521 -26.41 -6.09 -2.76
N ARG A 522 -26.26 -7.37 -2.41
CA ARG A 522 -26.65 -7.88 -1.09
C ARG A 522 -25.80 -7.25 0.02
N ALA A 523 -24.48 -7.20 -0.15
CA ALA A 523 -23.57 -6.60 0.82
C ALA A 523 -23.83 -5.09 0.96
N ARG A 524 -24.07 -4.37 -0.16
CA ARG A 524 -24.42 -2.94 -0.12
C ARG A 524 -25.68 -2.67 0.68
N ARG A 525 -26.75 -3.48 0.48
CA ARG A 525 -28.03 -3.34 1.22
C ARG A 525 -27.89 -3.67 2.69
N ALA A 526 -27.00 -4.59 3.04
CA ALA A 526 -26.72 -4.97 4.42
C ALA A 526 -25.72 -4.06 5.13
N GLY A 527 -25.10 -3.08 4.43
CA GLY A 527 -24.06 -2.22 4.99
C GLY A 527 -22.80 -2.99 5.41
N THR A 528 -22.52 -4.15 4.79
CA THR A 528 -21.39 -5.01 5.16
C THR A 528 -20.28 -4.99 4.09
N TRP A 529 -19.07 -5.18 4.58
CA TRP A 529 -17.90 -5.40 3.71
C TRP A 529 -17.83 -6.84 3.21
#